data_9755241f71e6c6e4bb14e3a4c90230ef
#
_entry.id   9755241f71e6c6e4bb14e3a4c90230ef
#
_cell.length_a   1.000
_cell.length_b   1.000
_cell.length_c   1.000
_cell.angle_alpha   90.00
_cell.angle_beta   90.00
_cell.angle_gamma   90.00
#
_symmetry.space_group_name_H-M   'P 1'
#
loop_
_entity.id
_entity.type
_entity.pdbx_description
1 polymer ?
#
loop_
_entity_poly.entity_id
_entity_poly.type
_entity_poly.pdbx_seq_one_letter_code
_entity_poly.pdbx_strand_id
1 'polypeptide(L)'
;VTRSIVVKNLALFLVILVVAVGTLAWQYYRDSRDAEIQTLASKLEFFAERGASWLDVPAVATITGPEHATSPAYTRLLEALVRIKTEFDVDNAVVLRRQDDGRYIYVAIDHGGFAPGDAAHIHDLFPATYRATEDTWQAGEMMHSQLFGGRAEGTEYAQFLQINTPLKRDGEVVAILMLNKFADPVAAAVRMRTMRVTALSVGLFAIGLALFALVSARMLRPLKTLTAAAGEVARGNLDVPVPPARSRDEVGRLSVSFAGMLEGLRQRDFIRDTFGRYISKEVVDTLLGSPDGLRLGGDRREITLLVSDLRGFTSLAGRLAPEEVIGILNRYLERVVEILTRYRATVDEFQGDGILAFFGAPLAAADDAERAVACAIEMQRALVGINEEQQALGLPVLEMGIGINTGEVIVGNIGSEKRTKYGAVGAAINLAYRIESQTIGGQVLLGARTYELVRDVVDVRGTLEMTLKGVETPITVYDVGAIRGGYATALPDRAEAARVPLEPPIPATCYRVEGKRLASAGLPARLRAVSATTAEVSISGDLGVRDSVRLVVDGMDAYVKVLETREGGDVVVAFTDVSPDLERWLQSTLATR
;
A
#
# COMPACT_ATOMS: atom_id res chain seq x y z
N VAL A 1 -0.02 -18.00 8.30
CA VAL A 1 -0.40 -18.35 6.91
C VAL A 1 -1.91 -18.22 6.80
N THR A 2 -2.39 -17.05 6.44
CA THR A 2 -3.83 -16.79 6.19
C THR A 2 -4.22 -17.50 4.89
N ARG A 3 -4.87 -18.65 5.02
CA ARG A 3 -5.46 -19.32 3.85
C ARG A 3 -6.44 -18.37 3.17
N SER A 4 -6.27 -18.16 1.86
CA SER A 4 -7.15 -17.33 1.04
C SER A 4 -8.63 -17.66 1.32
N ILE A 5 -9.50 -16.65 1.37
CA ILE A 5 -10.96 -16.81 1.51
C ILE A 5 -11.51 -17.79 0.48
N VAL A 6 -10.96 -17.80 -0.74
CA VAL A 6 -11.28 -18.76 -1.80
C VAL A 6 -11.08 -20.20 -1.32
N VAL A 7 -9.93 -20.50 -0.71
CA VAL A 7 -9.60 -21.86 -0.24
C VAL A 7 -10.53 -22.30 0.89
N LYS A 8 -10.89 -21.39 1.80
CA LYS A 8 -11.84 -21.69 2.89
C LYS A 8 -13.23 -21.98 2.36
N ASN A 9 -13.75 -21.17 1.46
CA ASN A 9 -15.06 -21.36 0.86
C ASN A 9 -15.11 -22.61 -0.02
N LEU A 10 -14.04 -22.89 -0.76
CA LEU A 10 -13.93 -24.10 -1.57
C LEU A 10 -13.93 -25.37 -0.70
N ALA A 11 -13.19 -25.35 0.42
CA ALA A 11 -13.15 -26.47 1.36
C ALA A 11 -14.52 -26.72 2.01
N LEU A 12 -15.21 -25.66 2.46
CA LEU A 12 -16.54 -25.77 3.03
C LEU A 12 -17.54 -26.34 2.01
N PHE A 13 -17.50 -25.81 0.79
CA PHE A 13 -18.36 -26.27 -0.29
C PHE A 13 -18.09 -27.73 -0.64
N LEU A 14 -16.84 -28.17 -0.67
CA LEU A 14 -16.45 -29.55 -0.91
C LEU A 14 -17.03 -30.50 0.16
N VAL A 15 -16.95 -30.10 1.44
CA VAL A 15 -17.48 -30.90 2.56
C VAL A 15 -19.02 -31.09 2.43
N ILE A 16 -19.74 -29.98 2.28
CA ILE A 16 -21.20 -30.00 2.12
C ILE A 16 -21.58 -30.93 0.97
N LEU A 17 -20.84 -30.95 -0.05
CA LEU A 17 -21.01 -31.66 -1.27
C LEU A 17 -20.82 -33.17 -1.15
N VAL A 18 -19.69 -33.57 -0.58
CA VAL A 18 -19.40 -34.99 -0.34
C VAL A 18 -20.51 -35.59 0.50
N VAL A 19 -20.99 -34.86 1.51
CA VAL A 19 -22.12 -35.27 2.35
C VAL A 19 -23.42 -35.39 1.53
N ALA A 20 -23.74 -34.40 0.72
CA ALA A 20 -24.97 -34.38 -0.07
C ALA A 20 -24.99 -35.49 -1.12
N VAL A 21 -23.90 -35.64 -1.89
CA VAL A 21 -23.81 -36.71 -2.92
C VAL A 21 -23.80 -38.08 -2.27
N GLY A 22 -23.08 -38.25 -1.17
CA GLY A 22 -23.05 -39.51 -0.43
C GLY A 22 -24.43 -39.90 0.09
N THR A 23 -25.16 -38.96 0.67
CA THR A 23 -26.52 -39.20 1.19
C THR A 23 -27.51 -39.55 0.05
N LEU A 24 -27.49 -38.80 -1.04
CA LEU A 24 -28.33 -39.02 -2.20
C LEU A 24 -28.03 -40.38 -2.87
N ALA A 25 -26.76 -40.72 -3.03
CA ALA A 25 -26.36 -42.01 -3.61
C ALA A 25 -26.78 -43.18 -2.73
N TRP A 26 -26.63 -43.04 -1.40
CA TRP A 26 -27.09 -44.06 -0.45
C TRP A 26 -28.63 -44.22 -0.47
N GLN A 27 -29.37 -43.13 -0.48
CA GLN A 27 -30.85 -43.16 -0.56
C GLN A 27 -31.32 -43.77 -1.89
N TYR A 28 -30.73 -43.34 -3.01
CA TYR A 28 -31.04 -43.89 -4.33
C TYR A 28 -30.75 -45.41 -4.39
N TYR A 29 -29.62 -45.86 -3.83
CA TYR A 29 -29.28 -47.29 -3.77
C TYR A 29 -30.35 -48.06 -2.97
N ARG A 30 -30.71 -47.57 -1.80
CA ARG A 30 -31.71 -48.21 -0.92
C ARG A 30 -33.07 -48.30 -1.60
N ASP A 31 -33.58 -47.19 -2.11
CA ASP A 31 -34.91 -47.11 -2.72
C ASP A 31 -34.99 -47.98 -4.00
N SER A 32 -33.92 -47.97 -4.82
CA SER A 32 -33.85 -48.79 -6.05
C SER A 32 -33.78 -50.27 -5.72
N ARG A 33 -33.05 -50.66 -4.68
CA ARG A 33 -32.95 -52.03 -4.20
C ARG A 33 -34.32 -52.53 -3.68
N ASP A 34 -34.95 -51.74 -2.83
CA ASP A 34 -36.22 -52.12 -2.22
C ASP A 34 -37.35 -52.23 -3.27
N ALA A 35 -37.36 -51.33 -4.26
CA ALA A 35 -38.32 -51.41 -5.39
C ALA A 35 -38.14 -52.68 -6.27
N GLU A 36 -36.86 -53.04 -6.56
CA GLU A 36 -36.57 -54.26 -7.36
C GLU A 36 -36.92 -55.52 -6.57
N ILE A 37 -36.67 -55.55 -5.23
CA ILE A 37 -37.09 -56.68 -4.38
C ILE A 37 -38.58 -56.79 -4.34
N GLN A 38 -39.34 -55.72 -4.18
CA GLN A 38 -40.81 -55.76 -4.22
C GLN A 38 -41.35 -56.26 -5.58
N THR A 39 -40.68 -55.77 -6.66
CA THR A 39 -41.06 -56.26 -8.01
C THR A 39 -40.85 -57.78 -8.17
N LEU A 40 -39.68 -58.25 -7.63
CA LEU A 40 -39.39 -59.70 -7.64
C LEU A 40 -40.35 -60.47 -6.77
N ALA A 41 -40.68 -59.97 -5.56
CA ALA A 41 -41.68 -60.61 -4.67
C ALA A 41 -43.03 -60.72 -5.33
N SER A 42 -43.59 -59.67 -5.93
CA SER A 42 -44.87 -59.67 -6.60
C SER A 42 -44.89 -60.61 -7.79
N LYS A 43 -43.78 -60.75 -8.54
CA LYS A 43 -43.69 -61.76 -9.61
C LYS A 43 -43.72 -63.19 -9.07
N LEU A 44 -42.94 -63.42 -7.99
CA LEU A 44 -42.91 -64.75 -7.36
C LEU A 44 -44.28 -65.14 -6.75
N GLU A 45 -45.00 -64.20 -6.16
CA GLU A 45 -46.36 -64.39 -5.66
C GLU A 45 -47.29 -64.89 -6.79
N PHE A 46 -47.25 -64.14 -7.91
CA PHE A 46 -48.02 -64.54 -9.09
C PHE A 46 -47.63 -65.96 -9.61
N PHE A 47 -46.28 -66.22 -9.68
CA PHE A 47 -45.79 -67.51 -10.12
C PHE A 47 -46.13 -68.63 -9.15
N ALA A 48 -46.11 -68.42 -7.88
CA ALA A 48 -46.41 -69.33 -6.84
C ALA A 48 -47.93 -69.71 -6.82
N GLU A 49 -48.81 -68.72 -6.95
CA GLU A 49 -50.22 -68.89 -7.06
C GLU A 49 -50.59 -69.74 -8.32
N ARG A 50 -49.97 -69.30 -9.46
CA ARG A 50 -50.20 -70.04 -10.73
C ARG A 50 -49.61 -71.44 -10.69
N GLY A 51 -48.39 -71.60 -10.15
CA GLY A 51 -47.75 -72.91 -10.01
C GLY A 51 -48.52 -73.86 -9.09
N ALA A 52 -49.03 -73.36 -7.98
CA ALA A 52 -49.87 -74.15 -7.07
C ALA A 52 -51.11 -74.72 -7.76
N SER A 53 -51.70 -74.01 -8.72
CA SER A 53 -52.85 -74.47 -9.47
C SER A 53 -52.55 -75.64 -10.42
N TRP A 54 -51.28 -75.94 -10.70
CA TRP A 54 -50.86 -77.06 -11.54
C TRP A 54 -50.59 -78.31 -10.74
N LEU A 55 -50.59 -78.26 -9.42
CA LEU A 55 -50.32 -79.35 -8.53
C LEU A 55 -51.63 -80.09 -8.19
N ASP A 56 -51.62 -81.42 -8.34
CA ASP A 56 -52.70 -82.32 -7.88
C ASP A 56 -52.55 -82.46 -6.34
N VAL A 57 -53.19 -81.55 -5.60
CA VAL A 57 -53.05 -81.48 -4.13
C VAL A 57 -53.57 -82.81 -3.47
N PRO A 58 -54.67 -83.41 -3.91
CA PRO A 58 -55.06 -84.74 -3.43
C PRO A 58 -54.02 -85.83 -3.62
N ALA A 59 -53.30 -85.82 -4.77
CA ALA A 59 -52.21 -86.76 -5.03
C ALA A 59 -51.01 -86.47 -4.18
N VAL A 60 -50.65 -85.17 -3.99
CA VAL A 60 -49.53 -84.70 -3.09
C VAL A 60 -49.79 -85.21 -1.66
N ALA A 61 -51.02 -85.17 -1.19
CA ALA A 61 -51.39 -85.64 0.14
C ALA A 61 -51.16 -87.16 0.35
N THR A 62 -51.12 -87.95 -0.70
CA THR A 62 -50.85 -89.40 -0.62
C THR A 62 -49.39 -89.80 -0.53
N ILE A 63 -48.47 -88.86 -0.85
CA ILE A 63 -47.00 -89.08 -0.82
C ILE A 63 -46.53 -88.90 0.62
N THR A 64 -46.46 -89.95 1.41
CA THR A 64 -46.19 -89.91 2.84
C THR A 64 -44.78 -90.42 3.22
N GLY A 65 -44.08 -91.09 2.30
CA GLY A 65 -42.76 -91.66 2.58
C GLY A 65 -41.94 -91.93 1.32
N PRO A 66 -40.65 -92.36 1.48
CA PRO A 66 -39.78 -92.70 0.36
C PRO A 66 -40.30 -93.85 -0.53
N GLU A 67 -41.17 -94.72 0.02
CA GLU A 67 -41.79 -95.81 -0.71
C GLU A 67 -42.67 -95.30 -1.87
N HIS A 68 -43.11 -94.05 -1.83
CA HIS A 68 -43.92 -93.46 -2.89
C HIS A 68 -43.06 -92.81 -4.03
N ALA A 69 -41.75 -92.87 -4.00
CA ALA A 69 -40.89 -92.25 -4.99
C ALA A 69 -41.05 -92.75 -6.41
N THR A 70 -41.55 -94.00 -6.56
CA THR A 70 -41.88 -94.62 -7.86
C THR A 70 -43.40 -94.56 -8.21
N SER A 71 -44.17 -93.87 -7.40
CA SER A 71 -45.60 -93.75 -7.62
C SER A 71 -45.91 -92.81 -8.79
N PRO A 72 -46.99 -93.08 -9.54
CA PRO A 72 -47.46 -92.19 -10.59
C PRO A 72 -47.82 -90.79 -10.06
N ALA A 73 -48.18 -90.64 -8.78
CA ALA A 73 -48.45 -89.36 -8.11
C ALA A 73 -47.16 -88.54 -7.94
N TYR A 74 -46.11 -89.24 -7.53
CA TYR A 74 -44.77 -88.56 -7.36
C TYR A 74 -44.18 -88.12 -8.71
N THR A 75 -44.25 -88.96 -9.76
CA THR A 75 -43.77 -88.61 -11.09
C THR A 75 -44.52 -87.38 -11.63
N ARG A 76 -45.85 -87.32 -11.50
CA ARG A 76 -46.61 -86.12 -11.91
C ARG A 76 -46.25 -84.88 -11.11
N LEU A 77 -45.94 -85.04 -9.81
CA LEU A 77 -45.52 -83.94 -8.97
C LEU A 77 -44.18 -83.39 -9.43
N LEU A 78 -43.19 -84.23 -9.71
CA LEU A 78 -41.87 -83.80 -10.24
C LEU A 78 -42.00 -83.10 -11.59
N GLU A 79 -42.81 -83.69 -12.53
CA GLU A 79 -43.06 -83.06 -13.83
C GLU A 79 -43.68 -81.67 -13.67
N ALA A 80 -44.59 -81.51 -12.75
CA ALA A 80 -45.17 -80.19 -12.44
C ALA A 80 -44.22 -79.23 -11.84
N LEU A 81 -43.29 -79.65 -10.91
CA LEU A 81 -42.29 -78.82 -10.33
C LEU A 81 -41.23 -78.38 -11.36
N VAL A 82 -40.75 -79.29 -12.21
CA VAL A 82 -39.83 -78.97 -13.32
C VAL A 82 -40.50 -78.00 -14.29
N ARG A 83 -41.78 -78.17 -14.59
CA ARG A 83 -42.52 -77.24 -15.42
C ARG A 83 -42.63 -75.85 -14.76
N ILE A 84 -42.94 -75.74 -13.48
CA ILE A 84 -42.99 -74.52 -12.71
C ILE A 84 -41.64 -73.81 -12.79
N LYS A 85 -40.52 -74.53 -12.51
CA LYS A 85 -39.17 -73.99 -12.58
C LYS A 85 -38.89 -73.43 -13.95
N THR A 86 -39.14 -74.17 -15.02
CA THR A 86 -38.77 -73.79 -16.38
C THR A 86 -39.62 -72.64 -16.91
N GLU A 87 -40.94 -72.71 -16.70
CA GLU A 87 -41.93 -71.78 -17.27
C GLU A 87 -41.86 -70.40 -16.56
N PHE A 88 -41.60 -70.43 -15.24
CA PHE A 88 -41.50 -69.18 -14.43
C PHE A 88 -40.12 -68.75 -14.17
N ASP A 89 -39.07 -69.40 -14.68
CA ASP A 89 -37.64 -69.08 -14.49
C ASP A 89 -37.30 -68.87 -13.01
N VAL A 90 -37.82 -69.79 -12.15
CA VAL A 90 -37.43 -69.80 -10.72
C VAL A 90 -36.24 -70.76 -10.53
N ASP A 91 -35.38 -70.41 -9.51
CA ASP A 91 -34.17 -71.23 -9.31
C ASP A 91 -34.48 -72.59 -8.65
N ASN A 92 -35.46 -72.62 -7.74
CA ASN A 92 -35.90 -73.84 -7.12
C ASN A 92 -37.42 -73.81 -6.92
N ALA A 93 -38.07 -74.98 -7.15
CA ALA A 93 -39.48 -75.27 -6.80
C ALA A 93 -39.51 -76.51 -5.92
N VAL A 94 -40.03 -76.36 -4.73
CA VAL A 94 -40.00 -77.42 -3.70
C VAL A 94 -41.35 -77.58 -3.04
N VAL A 95 -41.75 -78.85 -2.76
CA VAL A 95 -42.88 -79.08 -1.90
C VAL A 95 -42.43 -79.65 -0.56
N LEU A 96 -42.86 -78.93 0.50
CA LEU A 96 -42.57 -79.27 1.89
C LEU A 96 -43.84 -79.77 2.60
N ARG A 97 -43.64 -80.66 3.60
CA ARG A 97 -44.69 -81.07 4.53
C ARG A 97 -44.18 -80.91 5.97
N ARG A 98 -45.07 -80.51 6.86
CA ARG A 98 -44.82 -80.47 8.30
C ARG A 98 -45.13 -81.81 8.91
N GLN A 99 -44.23 -82.36 9.72
CA GLN A 99 -44.39 -83.55 10.52
C GLN A 99 -45.04 -83.22 11.89
N ASP A 100 -45.50 -84.24 12.58
CA ASP A 100 -46.12 -84.12 13.91
C ASP A 100 -45.16 -83.53 14.95
N ASP A 101 -43.88 -83.69 14.77
CA ASP A 101 -42.84 -83.13 15.62
C ASP A 101 -42.53 -81.66 15.29
N GLY A 102 -43.27 -81.07 14.36
CA GLY A 102 -43.10 -79.63 13.94
C GLY A 102 -42.02 -79.40 12.92
N ARG A 103 -41.22 -80.36 12.54
CA ARG A 103 -40.16 -80.21 11.52
C ARG A 103 -40.77 -80.36 10.10
N TYR A 104 -40.05 -79.77 9.13
CA TYR A 104 -40.45 -79.86 7.74
C TYR A 104 -39.56 -80.85 7.02
N ILE A 105 -40.20 -81.62 6.13
CA ILE A 105 -39.54 -82.61 5.23
C ILE A 105 -39.78 -82.22 3.79
N TYR A 106 -38.84 -82.59 2.92
CA TYR A 106 -39.05 -82.52 1.49
C TYR A 106 -40.00 -83.60 1.02
N VAL A 107 -41.07 -83.19 0.34
CA VAL A 107 -41.94 -84.12 -0.38
C VAL A 107 -41.42 -84.31 -1.79
N ALA A 108 -41.01 -83.24 -2.44
CA ALA A 108 -40.41 -83.27 -3.77
C ALA A 108 -39.60 -81.97 -3.97
N ILE A 109 -38.53 -82.04 -4.78
CA ILE A 109 -37.69 -80.91 -5.19
C ILE A 109 -37.39 -81.04 -6.69
N ASP A 110 -37.36 -79.93 -7.38
CA ASP A 110 -37.12 -79.83 -8.83
C ASP A 110 -35.62 -79.91 -9.24
N HIS A 111 -34.86 -80.71 -8.60
CA HIS A 111 -33.45 -80.78 -8.99
C HIS A 111 -33.28 -81.25 -10.42
N GLY A 112 -32.82 -80.42 -11.30
CA GLY A 112 -32.47 -80.72 -12.70
C GLY A 112 -31.25 -81.63 -12.85
N GLY A 113 -31.00 -82.56 -11.89
CA GLY A 113 -29.89 -83.49 -11.87
C GLY A 113 -30.13 -84.83 -11.21
N PHE A 114 -31.29 -85.07 -10.59
CA PHE A 114 -31.59 -86.34 -9.98
C PHE A 114 -32.49 -87.19 -10.92
N ALA A 115 -32.06 -88.37 -11.13
CA ALA A 115 -32.85 -89.29 -11.92
C ALA A 115 -34.22 -89.59 -11.24
N PRO A 116 -35.34 -89.73 -12.01
CA PRO A 116 -36.58 -90.14 -11.44
C PRO A 116 -36.44 -91.45 -10.69
N GLY A 117 -36.73 -91.45 -9.38
CA GLY A 117 -36.55 -92.63 -8.52
C GLY A 117 -35.42 -92.56 -7.50
N ASP A 118 -34.64 -91.47 -7.46
CA ASP A 118 -33.67 -91.25 -6.39
C ASP A 118 -34.41 -90.90 -5.08
N ALA A 119 -34.61 -91.89 -4.22
CA ALA A 119 -35.37 -91.77 -2.99
C ALA A 119 -34.69 -91.00 -1.88
N ALA A 120 -33.41 -90.62 -2.11
CA ALA A 120 -32.54 -90.02 -1.06
C ALA A 120 -33.05 -88.64 -0.58
N HIS A 121 -33.97 -88.01 -1.27
CA HIS A 121 -34.42 -86.67 -0.93
C HIS A 121 -35.86 -86.58 -0.44
N ILE A 122 -36.66 -87.63 -0.56
CA ILE A 122 -37.97 -87.72 0.05
C ILE A 122 -37.83 -88.03 1.53
N HIS A 123 -38.47 -87.21 2.37
CA HIS A 123 -38.33 -87.24 3.83
C HIS A 123 -37.05 -86.79 4.42
N ASP A 124 -36.06 -86.25 3.64
CA ASP A 124 -34.96 -85.52 4.24
C ASP A 124 -35.48 -84.27 5.00
N LEU A 125 -34.91 -84.04 6.15
CA LEU A 125 -35.28 -82.86 6.96
C LEU A 125 -34.88 -81.58 6.22
N PHE A 126 -35.81 -80.71 6.12
CA PHE A 126 -35.53 -79.36 5.63
C PHE A 126 -34.60 -78.65 6.65
N PRO A 127 -33.39 -78.25 6.27
CA PRO A 127 -32.29 -77.95 7.19
C PRO A 127 -32.51 -76.67 8.03
N ALA A 128 -33.52 -75.88 7.75
CA ALA A 128 -33.81 -74.68 8.54
C ALA A 128 -35.33 -74.42 8.54
N THR A 129 -35.90 -74.13 9.72
CA THR A 129 -37.24 -73.61 9.84
C THR A 129 -37.24 -72.11 9.52
N TYR A 130 -37.55 -71.79 8.29
CA TYR A 130 -37.71 -70.39 7.91
C TYR A 130 -39.01 -69.85 8.47
N ARG A 131 -38.98 -68.69 9.12
CA ARG A 131 -40.17 -68.08 9.75
C ARG A 131 -41.33 -67.95 8.76
N ALA A 132 -41.10 -67.55 7.53
CA ALA A 132 -42.11 -67.47 6.51
C ALA A 132 -42.75 -68.80 6.20
N THR A 133 -42.08 -69.96 6.30
CA THR A 133 -42.59 -71.27 6.10
C THR A 133 -43.54 -71.66 7.24
N GLU A 134 -43.18 -71.41 8.47
CA GLU A 134 -44.02 -71.65 9.65
C GLU A 134 -45.23 -70.71 9.67
N ASP A 135 -45.02 -69.41 9.37
CA ASP A 135 -46.14 -68.47 9.29
C ASP A 135 -47.17 -68.89 8.18
N THR A 136 -46.73 -69.42 7.01
CA THR A 136 -47.59 -69.93 5.96
C THR A 136 -48.36 -71.13 6.41
N TRP A 137 -47.71 -72.04 7.13
CA TRP A 137 -48.41 -73.25 7.63
C TRP A 137 -49.50 -72.93 8.66
N GLN A 138 -49.19 -72.02 9.57
CA GLN A 138 -50.09 -71.63 10.65
C GLN A 138 -51.23 -70.75 10.17
N ALA A 139 -50.96 -69.76 9.34
CA ALA A 139 -51.96 -68.82 8.84
C ALA A 139 -52.74 -69.39 7.68
N GLY A 140 -52.21 -70.38 6.96
CA GLY A 140 -52.77 -70.88 5.75
C GLY A 140 -52.87 -69.91 4.61
N GLU A 141 -52.03 -68.88 4.67
CA GLU A 141 -51.90 -67.80 3.68
C GLU A 141 -50.49 -67.80 3.05
N MET A 142 -50.42 -67.31 1.82
CA MET A 142 -49.16 -67.17 1.13
C MET A 142 -48.28 -66.15 1.85
N MET A 143 -47.01 -66.49 2.14
CA MET A 143 -46.05 -65.64 2.79
C MET A 143 -44.74 -65.61 2.02
N HIS A 144 -44.11 -64.43 1.95
CA HIS A 144 -42.77 -64.30 1.41
C HIS A 144 -41.79 -64.02 2.51
N SER A 145 -40.57 -64.48 2.34
CA SER A 145 -39.44 -64.10 3.23
C SER A 145 -38.90 -62.77 2.87
N GLN A 146 -38.24 -62.14 3.85
CA GLN A 146 -37.25 -61.07 3.52
C GLN A 146 -36.06 -61.75 2.82
N LEU A 147 -35.27 -60.93 2.05
CA LEU A 147 -34.02 -61.42 1.49
C LEU A 147 -33.10 -61.97 2.59
N PHE A 148 -32.71 -63.20 2.41
CA PHE A 148 -31.75 -63.83 3.31
C PHE A 148 -30.70 -64.61 2.51
N GLY A 149 -29.48 -64.61 3.07
CA GLY A 149 -28.36 -65.44 2.62
C GLY A 149 -27.99 -66.42 3.72
N GLY A 150 -27.66 -67.65 3.36
CA GLY A 150 -27.27 -68.69 4.30
C GLY A 150 -25.76 -69.08 4.11
N ARG A 151 -25.20 -69.62 5.18
CA ARG A 151 -23.95 -70.41 5.13
C ARG A 151 -24.27 -71.81 5.58
N ALA A 152 -23.98 -72.80 4.76
CA ALA A 152 -23.96 -74.17 5.19
C ALA A 152 -22.67 -74.81 4.71
N GLU A 153 -21.98 -75.52 5.58
CA GLU A 153 -20.71 -76.27 5.31
C GLU A 153 -19.62 -75.50 4.57
N GLY A 154 -19.47 -74.21 4.93
CA GLY A 154 -18.33 -73.38 4.39
C GLY A 154 -18.63 -72.69 3.06
N THR A 155 -19.76 -72.89 2.46
CA THR A 155 -20.21 -72.17 1.23
C THR A 155 -21.16 -71.05 1.59
N GLU A 156 -20.86 -69.83 1.04
CA GLU A 156 -21.76 -68.69 1.13
C GLU A 156 -22.89 -68.89 0.10
N TYR A 157 -24.14 -69.01 0.58
CA TYR A 157 -25.27 -69.01 -0.32
C TYR A 157 -25.58 -67.61 -0.83
N ALA A 158 -25.90 -67.53 -2.11
CA ALA A 158 -26.42 -66.33 -2.73
C ALA A 158 -27.66 -65.80 -1.98
N GLN A 159 -27.86 -64.53 -1.96
CA GLN A 159 -29.11 -63.95 -1.43
C GLN A 159 -30.28 -64.37 -2.30
N PHE A 160 -31.30 -64.83 -1.67
CA PHE A 160 -32.52 -65.26 -2.39
C PHE A 160 -33.78 -64.77 -1.70
N LEU A 161 -34.86 -64.67 -2.50
CA LEU A 161 -36.21 -64.42 -2.05
C LEU A 161 -36.96 -65.70 -2.15
N GLN A 162 -37.67 -66.04 -1.09
CA GLN A 162 -38.47 -67.24 -1.00
C GLN A 162 -39.95 -66.87 -0.85
N ILE A 163 -40.86 -67.59 -1.58
CA ILE A 163 -42.25 -67.49 -1.37
C ILE A 163 -42.81 -68.89 -1.04
N ASN A 164 -43.72 -68.93 -0.08
CA ASN A 164 -44.33 -70.12 0.42
C ASN A 164 -45.86 -70.04 0.16
N THR A 165 -46.42 -71.04 -0.53
CA THR A 165 -47.82 -71.08 -0.89
C THR A 165 -48.43 -72.31 -0.26
N PRO A 166 -49.47 -72.18 0.57
CA PRO A 166 -50.11 -73.31 1.21
C PRO A 166 -50.91 -74.14 0.19
N LEU A 167 -50.69 -75.44 0.19
CA LEU A 167 -51.49 -76.42 -0.57
C LEU A 167 -52.52 -76.96 0.38
N LYS A 168 -53.82 -76.68 0.10
CA LYS A 168 -54.95 -77.01 0.98
C LYS A 168 -55.77 -78.10 0.41
N ARG A 169 -56.21 -79.04 1.29
CA ARG A 169 -57.21 -80.04 1.03
C ARG A 169 -58.28 -79.95 2.12
N ASP A 170 -59.50 -79.80 1.74
CA ASP A 170 -60.64 -79.67 2.64
C ASP A 170 -60.52 -78.51 3.66
N GLY A 171 -59.79 -77.45 3.27
CA GLY A 171 -59.53 -76.29 4.09
C GLY A 171 -58.30 -76.37 4.96
N GLU A 172 -57.68 -77.55 5.12
CA GLU A 172 -56.44 -77.72 5.90
C GLU A 172 -55.19 -77.70 5.03
N VAL A 173 -54.09 -77.13 5.55
CA VAL A 173 -52.78 -77.09 4.85
C VAL A 173 -52.14 -78.47 4.93
N VAL A 174 -51.99 -79.17 3.79
CA VAL A 174 -51.37 -80.49 3.70
C VAL A 174 -49.92 -80.48 3.24
N ALA A 175 -49.54 -79.45 2.54
CA ALA A 175 -48.15 -79.21 2.10
C ALA A 175 -47.96 -77.72 1.79
N ILE A 176 -46.71 -77.30 1.55
CA ILE A 176 -46.35 -75.96 1.12
C ILE A 176 -45.52 -76.03 -0.18
N LEU A 177 -45.97 -75.35 -1.21
CA LEU A 177 -45.10 -75.06 -2.38
C LEU A 177 -44.19 -73.89 -2.04
N MET A 178 -42.88 -74.12 -2.11
CA MET A 178 -41.86 -73.12 -1.90
C MET A 178 -41.13 -72.83 -3.23
N LEU A 179 -41.14 -71.57 -3.65
CA LEU A 179 -40.36 -71.09 -4.80
C LEU A 179 -39.27 -70.14 -4.33
N ASN A 180 -38.10 -70.38 -4.89
CA ASN A 180 -36.90 -69.50 -4.58
C ASN A 180 -36.37 -68.84 -5.84
N LYS A 181 -36.02 -67.61 -5.75
CA LYS A 181 -35.27 -66.86 -6.80
C LYS A 181 -34.07 -66.14 -6.23
N PHE A 182 -32.90 -66.35 -6.83
CA PHE A 182 -31.69 -65.69 -6.42
C PHE A 182 -31.77 -64.20 -6.71
N ALA A 183 -31.36 -63.40 -5.75
CA ALA A 183 -31.37 -61.94 -5.83
C ALA A 183 -30.01 -61.31 -6.33
N ASP A 184 -28.97 -62.13 -6.51
CA ASP A 184 -27.67 -61.66 -6.95
C ASP A 184 -27.68 -60.91 -8.29
N PRO A 185 -28.41 -61.37 -9.34
CA PRO A 185 -28.49 -60.59 -10.60
C PRO A 185 -29.16 -59.24 -10.41
N VAL A 186 -30.18 -59.15 -9.52
CA VAL A 186 -30.88 -57.92 -9.16
C VAL A 186 -29.92 -56.98 -8.42
N ALA A 187 -29.19 -57.50 -7.44
CA ALA A 187 -28.19 -56.73 -6.69
C ALA A 187 -27.09 -56.19 -7.60
N ALA A 188 -26.62 -56.98 -8.57
CA ALA A 188 -25.64 -56.57 -9.56
C ALA A 188 -26.17 -55.43 -10.47
N ALA A 189 -27.40 -55.57 -10.97
CA ALA A 189 -28.05 -54.55 -11.80
C ALA A 189 -28.24 -53.23 -11.06
N VAL A 190 -28.70 -53.27 -9.81
CA VAL A 190 -28.87 -52.11 -8.93
C VAL A 190 -27.52 -51.45 -8.67
N ARG A 191 -26.49 -52.23 -8.39
CA ARG A 191 -25.12 -51.72 -8.18
C ARG A 191 -24.59 -50.98 -9.41
N MET A 192 -24.74 -51.56 -10.59
CA MET A 192 -24.31 -50.94 -11.84
C MET A 192 -25.05 -49.63 -12.14
N ARG A 193 -26.38 -49.58 -11.92
CA ARG A 193 -27.19 -48.37 -12.06
C ARG A 193 -26.74 -47.30 -11.07
N THR A 194 -26.58 -47.66 -9.80
CA THR A 194 -26.11 -46.72 -8.75
C THR A 194 -24.73 -46.19 -9.06
N MET A 195 -23.79 -47.03 -9.50
CA MET A 195 -22.44 -46.58 -9.92
C MET A 195 -22.51 -45.57 -11.06
N ARG A 196 -23.35 -45.80 -12.08
CA ARG A 196 -23.51 -44.85 -13.20
C ARG A 196 -24.08 -43.51 -12.72
N VAL A 197 -25.11 -43.50 -11.90
CA VAL A 197 -25.73 -42.30 -11.35
C VAL A 197 -24.73 -41.54 -10.46
N THR A 198 -24.01 -42.27 -9.61
CA THR A 198 -22.98 -41.66 -8.75
C THR A 198 -21.83 -41.05 -9.58
N ALA A 199 -21.34 -41.75 -10.60
CA ALA A 199 -20.29 -41.25 -11.47
C ALA A 199 -20.73 -39.98 -12.24
N LEU A 200 -21.96 -39.96 -12.77
CA LEU A 200 -22.53 -38.77 -13.41
C LEU A 200 -22.67 -37.59 -12.43
N SER A 201 -23.15 -37.87 -11.21
CA SER A 201 -23.29 -36.87 -10.15
C SER A 201 -21.93 -36.26 -9.75
N VAL A 202 -20.91 -37.10 -9.57
CA VAL A 202 -19.53 -36.66 -9.27
C VAL A 202 -18.98 -35.84 -10.42
N GLY A 203 -19.20 -36.26 -11.68
CA GLY A 203 -18.74 -35.52 -12.86
C GLY A 203 -19.37 -34.14 -12.99
N LEU A 204 -20.71 -34.08 -12.91
CA LEU A 204 -21.45 -32.80 -12.94
C LEU A 204 -20.99 -31.86 -11.82
N PHE A 205 -20.69 -32.45 -10.70
CA PHE A 205 -20.23 -31.75 -9.52
C PHE A 205 -18.83 -31.20 -9.65
N ALA A 206 -17.91 -31.99 -10.21
CA ALA A 206 -16.54 -31.50 -10.50
C ALA A 206 -16.59 -30.29 -11.45
N ILE A 207 -17.48 -30.30 -12.42
CA ILE A 207 -17.70 -29.15 -13.33
C ILE A 207 -18.23 -27.96 -12.54
N GLY A 208 -19.20 -28.12 -11.66
CA GLY A 208 -19.74 -27.07 -10.80
C GLY A 208 -18.68 -26.46 -9.89
N LEU A 209 -17.84 -27.30 -9.30
CA LEU A 209 -16.72 -26.87 -8.45
C LEU A 209 -15.67 -26.07 -9.23
N ALA A 210 -15.32 -26.51 -10.43
CA ALA A 210 -14.38 -25.82 -11.30
C ALA A 210 -14.93 -24.44 -11.71
N LEU A 211 -16.21 -24.38 -12.08
CA LEU A 211 -16.89 -23.14 -12.42
C LEU A 211 -16.96 -22.18 -11.21
N PHE A 212 -17.32 -22.69 -10.05
CA PHE A 212 -17.33 -21.92 -8.81
C PHE A 212 -15.93 -21.34 -8.47
N ALA A 213 -14.88 -22.16 -8.59
CA ALA A 213 -13.52 -21.73 -8.36
C ALA A 213 -13.08 -20.64 -9.34
N LEU A 214 -13.43 -20.78 -10.62
CA LEU A 214 -13.15 -19.80 -11.67
C LEU A 214 -13.83 -18.46 -11.40
N VAL A 215 -15.13 -18.48 -11.11
CA VAL A 215 -15.93 -17.28 -10.81
C VAL A 215 -15.42 -16.61 -9.55
N SER A 216 -15.20 -17.37 -8.47
CA SER A 216 -14.69 -16.85 -7.20
C SER A 216 -13.29 -16.21 -7.36
N ALA A 217 -12.39 -16.85 -8.11
CA ALA A 217 -11.07 -16.31 -8.38
C ALA A 217 -11.15 -14.98 -9.15
N ARG A 218 -12.07 -14.90 -10.14
CA ARG A 218 -12.28 -13.68 -10.93
C ARG A 218 -12.87 -12.54 -10.10
N MET A 219 -13.84 -12.83 -9.24
CA MET A 219 -14.48 -11.83 -8.37
C MET A 219 -13.54 -11.31 -7.27
N LEU A 220 -12.65 -12.14 -6.75
CA LEU A 220 -11.77 -11.78 -5.64
C LEU A 220 -10.42 -11.17 -6.08
N ARG A 221 -10.07 -11.25 -7.37
CA ARG A 221 -8.85 -10.60 -7.91
C ARG A 221 -8.79 -9.09 -7.63
N PRO A 222 -9.83 -8.29 -7.91
CA PRO A 222 -9.80 -6.85 -7.62
C PRO A 222 -9.60 -6.54 -6.14
N LEU A 223 -10.20 -7.31 -5.23
CA LEU A 223 -10.03 -7.15 -3.78
C LEU A 223 -8.58 -7.36 -3.34
N LYS A 224 -7.89 -8.35 -3.90
CA LYS A 224 -6.46 -8.58 -3.62
C LYS A 224 -5.62 -7.40 -4.08
N THR A 225 -5.90 -6.86 -5.27
CA THR A 225 -5.18 -5.69 -5.80
C THR A 225 -5.45 -4.45 -4.95
N LEU A 226 -6.71 -4.22 -4.54
CA LEU A 226 -7.06 -3.11 -3.64
C LEU A 226 -6.39 -3.24 -2.28
N THR A 227 -6.32 -4.46 -1.71
CA THR A 227 -5.63 -4.70 -0.44
C THR A 227 -4.13 -4.42 -0.56
N ALA A 228 -3.51 -4.84 -1.66
CA ALA A 228 -2.09 -4.55 -1.91
C ALA A 228 -1.86 -3.03 -2.09
N ALA A 229 -2.71 -2.36 -2.88
CA ALA A 229 -2.65 -0.92 -3.08
C ALA A 229 -2.82 -0.15 -1.76
N ALA A 230 -3.77 -0.56 -0.91
CA ALA A 230 -3.96 0.03 0.42
C ALA A 230 -2.73 -0.14 1.31
N GLY A 231 -2.04 -1.28 1.22
CA GLY A 231 -0.77 -1.52 1.93
C GLY A 231 0.36 -0.61 1.46
N GLU A 232 0.44 -0.30 0.16
CA GLU A 232 1.40 0.66 -0.39
C GLU A 232 1.08 2.09 0.04
N VAL A 233 -0.20 2.49 -0.03
CA VAL A 233 -0.66 3.81 0.43
C VAL A 233 -0.35 4.01 1.91
N ALA A 234 -0.54 2.99 2.75
CA ALA A 234 -0.20 3.05 4.18
C ALA A 234 1.32 3.22 4.43
N ARG A 235 2.18 2.84 3.49
CA ARG A 235 3.63 3.08 3.52
C ARG A 235 4.05 4.41 2.90
N GLY A 236 3.08 5.23 2.48
CA GLY A 236 3.33 6.55 1.88
C GLY A 236 3.49 6.55 0.37
N ASN A 237 3.38 5.40 -0.30
CA ASN A 237 3.43 5.35 -1.75
C ASN A 237 2.03 5.63 -2.32
N LEU A 238 1.83 6.82 -2.85
CA LEU A 238 0.57 7.22 -3.49
C LEU A 238 0.53 6.93 -5.00
N ASP A 239 1.65 6.50 -5.60
CA ASP A 239 1.72 6.21 -7.03
C ASP A 239 1.46 4.73 -7.33
N VAL A 240 0.30 4.26 -6.87
CA VAL A 240 -0.15 2.88 -7.02
C VAL A 240 -1.27 2.76 -8.04
N PRO A 241 -1.26 1.73 -8.89
CA PRO A 241 -2.34 1.49 -9.83
C PRO A 241 -3.59 1.01 -9.09
N VAL A 242 -4.72 1.68 -9.31
CA VAL A 242 -6.03 1.25 -8.81
C VAL A 242 -6.71 0.41 -9.89
N PRO A 243 -7.23 -0.78 -9.56
CA PRO A 243 -7.94 -1.59 -10.54
C PRO A 243 -9.20 -0.84 -11.03
N PRO A 244 -9.42 -0.82 -12.35
CA PRO A 244 -10.58 -0.15 -12.92
C PRO A 244 -11.88 -0.80 -12.41
N ALA A 245 -12.89 0.00 -12.15
CA ALA A 245 -14.23 -0.46 -11.74
C ALA A 245 -14.95 -1.12 -12.93
N ARG A 246 -14.64 -2.41 -13.16
CA ARG A 246 -15.23 -3.20 -14.26
C ARG A 246 -16.62 -3.79 -13.91
N SER A 247 -16.96 -3.83 -12.63
CA SER A 247 -18.25 -4.34 -12.16
C SER A 247 -19.10 -3.22 -11.56
N ARG A 248 -20.42 -3.40 -11.56
CA ARG A 248 -21.39 -2.47 -10.95
C ARG A 248 -21.81 -2.91 -9.54
N ASP A 249 -21.14 -3.91 -8.98
CA ASP A 249 -21.36 -4.47 -7.65
C ASP A 249 -20.59 -3.66 -6.55
N GLU A 250 -20.57 -4.21 -5.33
CA GLU A 250 -19.89 -3.64 -4.17
C GLU A 250 -18.39 -3.51 -4.39
N VAL A 251 -17.79 -4.43 -5.15
CA VAL A 251 -16.33 -4.40 -5.46
C VAL A 251 -16.02 -3.25 -6.42
N GLY A 252 -16.87 -3.03 -7.42
CA GLY A 252 -16.74 -1.90 -8.33
C GLY A 252 -16.89 -0.56 -7.60
N ARG A 253 -17.90 -0.44 -6.71
CA ARG A 253 -18.08 0.77 -5.88
C ARG A 253 -16.89 1.01 -4.95
N LEU A 254 -16.35 -0.05 -4.34
CA LEU A 254 -15.15 0.05 -3.50
C LEU A 254 -13.94 0.55 -4.31
N SER A 255 -13.75 0.06 -5.54
CA SER A 255 -12.67 0.53 -6.42
C SER A 255 -12.78 2.02 -6.74
N VAL A 256 -14.00 2.51 -7.03
CA VAL A 256 -14.25 3.95 -7.26
C VAL A 256 -13.96 4.78 -6.02
N SER A 257 -14.48 4.34 -4.86
CA SER A 257 -14.26 5.05 -3.59
C SER A 257 -12.78 5.09 -3.20
N PHE A 258 -12.06 3.99 -3.40
CA PHE A 258 -10.62 3.94 -3.15
C PHE A 258 -9.84 4.86 -4.09
N ALA A 259 -10.20 4.89 -5.39
CA ALA A 259 -9.60 5.81 -6.35
C ALA A 259 -9.82 7.29 -5.96
N GLY A 260 -11.04 7.63 -5.54
CA GLY A 260 -11.36 8.98 -5.06
C GLY A 260 -10.58 9.37 -3.80
N MET A 261 -10.42 8.44 -2.85
CA MET A 261 -9.61 8.65 -1.65
C MET A 261 -8.13 8.86 -2.02
N LEU A 262 -7.57 8.04 -2.92
CA LEU A 262 -6.19 8.15 -3.36
C LEU A 262 -5.93 9.48 -4.07
N GLU A 263 -6.85 9.93 -4.91
CA GLU A 263 -6.77 11.23 -5.58
C GLU A 263 -6.81 12.37 -4.56
N GLY A 264 -7.67 12.31 -3.56
CA GLY A 264 -7.70 13.28 -2.46
C GLY A 264 -6.39 13.33 -1.67
N LEU A 265 -5.75 12.18 -1.43
CA LEU A 265 -4.44 12.11 -0.78
C LEU A 265 -3.34 12.72 -1.66
N ARG A 266 -3.31 12.41 -2.95
CA ARG A 266 -2.37 13.02 -3.92
C ARG A 266 -2.53 14.53 -4.00
N GLN A 267 -3.77 14.99 -4.05
CA GLN A 267 -4.05 16.43 -4.07
C GLN A 267 -3.60 17.12 -2.79
N ARG A 268 -3.79 16.48 -1.63
CA ARG A 268 -3.29 17.00 -0.35
C ARG A 268 -1.75 17.07 -0.32
N ASP A 269 -1.08 16.01 -0.77
CA ASP A 269 0.38 15.98 -0.84
C ASP A 269 0.92 17.00 -1.85
N PHE A 270 0.30 17.13 -3.03
CA PHE A 270 0.65 18.16 -4.00
C PHE A 270 0.49 19.57 -3.44
N ILE A 271 -0.61 19.83 -2.72
CA ILE A 271 -0.81 21.11 -2.03
C ILE A 271 0.32 21.34 -1.02
N ARG A 272 0.62 20.33 -0.18
CA ARG A 272 1.68 20.42 0.84
C ARG A 272 3.05 20.69 0.22
N ASP A 273 3.42 20.00 -0.84
CA ASP A 273 4.69 20.21 -1.55
C ASP A 273 4.72 21.58 -2.24
N THR A 274 3.60 22.00 -2.82
CA THR A 274 3.49 23.31 -3.45
C THR A 274 3.64 24.42 -2.40
N PHE A 275 2.92 24.31 -1.28
CA PHE A 275 3.11 25.26 -0.17
C PHE A 275 4.53 25.24 0.41
N GLY A 276 5.17 24.08 0.46
CA GLY A 276 6.56 23.95 0.90
C GLY A 276 7.58 24.69 0.03
N ARG A 277 7.21 25.08 -1.21
CA ARG A 277 8.03 25.95 -2.07
C ARG A 277 7.89 27.44 -1.76
N TYR A 278 6.77 27.83 -1.15
CA TYR A 278 6.49 29.22 -0.78
C TYR A 278 6.78 29.52 0.70
N ILE A 279 6.74 28.50 1.54
CA ILE A 279 6.92 28.60 3.00
C ILE A 279 7.79 27.42 3.44
N SER A 280 8.70 27.61 4.40
CA SER A 280 9.55 26.49 4.87
C SER A 280 8.71 25.31 5.38
N LYS A 281 9.23 24.11 5.18
CA LYS A 281 8.54 22.86 5.54
C LYS A 281 8.17 22.82 7.02
N GLU A 282 9.04 23.34 7.88
CA GLU A 282 8.85 23.40 9.33
C GLU A 282 7.66 24.29 9.70
N VAL A 283 7.47 25.40 8.98
CA VAL A 283 6.31 26.28 9.16
C VAL A 283 5.03 25.59 8.69
N VAL A 284 5.06 24.93 7.51
CA VAL A 284 3.91 24.19 7.00
C VAL A 284 3.50 23.08 7.98
N ASP A 285 4.45 22.32 8.51
CA ASP A 285 4.19 21.25 9.47
C ASP A 285 3.62 21.79 10.79
N THR A 286 4.10 22.93 11.25
CA THR A 286 3.58 23.60 12.45
C THR A 286 2.15 24.13 12.24
N LEU A 287 1.90 24.76 11.10
CA LEU A 287 0.58 25.32 10.75
C LEU A 287 -0.49 24.24 10.56
N LEU A 288 -0.12 23.14 9.91
CA LEU A 288 -1.03 22.04 9.63
C LEU A 288 -1.16 21.05 10.79
N GLY A 289 -0.18 21.01 11.69
CA GLY A 289 -0.15 20.11 12.84
C GLY A 289 -0.95 20.60 14.07
N SER A 290 -1.37 21.87 14.09
CA SER A 290 -2.12 22.45 15.20
C SER A 290 -3.50 22.94 14.75
N PRO A 291 -4.60 22.68 15.49
CA PRO A 291 -5.92 23.24 15.21
C PRO A 291 -5.93 24.78 15.19
N ASP A 292 -5.07 25.41 15.98
CA ASP A 292 -4.91 26.86 16.07
C ASP A 292 -3.77 27.40 15.20
N GLY A 293 -3.13 26.56 14.39
CA GLY A 293 -1.93 26.91 13.62
C GLY A 293 -2.12 28.06 12.63
N LEU A 294 -3.34 28.31 12.17
CA LEU A 294 -3.68 29.43 11.27
C LEU A 294 -4.24 30.66 12.01
N ARG A 295 -4.32 30.63 13.33
CA ARG A 295 -4.85 31.74 14.10
C ARG A 295 -3.92 32.96 14.00
N LEU A 296 -4.50 34.15 13.76
CA LEU A 296 -3.73 35.40 13.76
C LEU A 296 -3.14 35.68 15.13
N GLY A 297 -1.90 36.14 15.15
CA GLY A 297 -1.13 36.46 16.35
C GLY A 297 0.28 35.90 16.29
N GLY A 298 1.02 36.03 17.36
CA GLY A 298 2.37 35.51 17.47
C GLY A 298 2.88 35.54 18.89
N ASP A 299 3.97 34.81 19.11
CA ASP A 299 4.65 34.70 20.40
C ASP A 299 5.88 35.62 20.43
N ARG A 300 6.13 36.18 21.61
CA ARG A 300 7.38 36.88 21.86
C ARG A 300 8.52 35.86 21.98
N ARG A 301 9.54 35.98 21.12
CA ARG A 301 10.67 35.07 21.07
C ARG A 301 11.97 35.85 20.83
N GLU A 302 13.05 35.39 21.43
CA GLU A 302 14.40 35.80 21.02
C GLU A 302 14.82 34.90 19.86
N ILE A 303 15.09 35.50 18.70
CA ILE A 303 15.51 34.79 17.47
C ILE A 303 16.75 35.44 16.88
N THR A 304 17.47 34.68 16.07
CA THR A 304 18.61 35.23 15.31
C THR A 304 18.18 35.51 13.88
N LEU A 305 18.35 36.74 13.45
CA LEU A 305 17.92 37.27 12.16
C LEU A 305 19.15 37.37 11.24
N LEU A 306 19.01 36.95 10.01
CA LEU A 306 19.99 37.06 8.94
C LEU A 306 19.38 37.89 7.81
N VAL A 307 20.03 38.98 7.47
CA VAL A 307 19.67 39.81 6.31
C VAL A 307 20.85 39.80 5.34
N SER A 308 20.59 39.54 4.10
CA SER A 308 21.58 39.60 3.03
C SER A 308 21.10 40.43 1.87
N ASP A 309 22.00 41.09 1.14
CA ASP A 309 21.68 41.90 -0.02
C ASP A 309 22.87 41.92 -1.01
N LEU A 310 22.58 41.97 -2.32
CA LEU A 310 23.61 42.03 -3.36
C LEU A 310 24.06 43.48 -3.59
N ARG A 311 25.35 43.70 -3.55
CA ARG A 311 25.89 45.04 -3.76
C ARG A 311 25.75 45.46 -5.22
N GLY A 312 25.23 46.70 -5.43
CA GLY A 312 25.08 47.28 -6.76
C GLY A 312 24.04 46.61 -7.66
N PHE A 313 23.26 45.62 -7.16
CA PHE A 313 22.33 44.86 -8.00
C PHE A 313 21.24 45.70 -8.66
N THR A 314 20.72 46.72 -7.99
CA THR A 314 19.74 47.66 -8.58
C THR A 314 20.31 48.37 -9.82
N SER A 315 21.57 48.80 -9.76
CA SER A 315 22.27 49.42 -10.89
C SER A 315 22.55 48.42 -12.00
N LEU A 316 22.95 47.17 -11.62
CA LEU A 316 23.15 46.05 -12.53
C LEU A 316 21.86 45.68 -13.28
N ALA A 317 20.75 45.55 -12.57
CA ALA A 317 19.47 45.23 -13.13
C ALA A 317 18.93 46.29 -14.10
N GLY A 318 19.29 47.54 -13.91
CA GLY A 318 18.95 48.62 -14.82
C GLY A 318 19.70 48.59 -16.16
N ARG A 319 20.75 47.75 -16.28
CA ARG A 319 21.62 47.65 -17.48
C ARG A 319 21.42 46.38 -18.29
N LEU A 320 20.83 45.36 -17.71
CA LEU A 320 20.62 44.06 -18.33
C LEU A 320 19.17 43.87 -18.83
N ALA A 321 18.97 42.94 -19.75
CA ALA A 321 17.64 42.57 -20.15
C ALA A 321 16.88 41.89 -18.97
N PRO A 322 15.57 42.09 -18.80
CA PRO A 322 14.80 41.53 -17.69
C PRO A 322 14.99 40.02 -17.54
N GLU A 323 15.10 39.30 -18.63
CA GLU A 323 15.28 37.84 -18.67
C GLU A 323 16.66 37.45 -18.09
N GLU A 324 17.69 38.23 -18.38
CA GLU A 324 19.03 38.01 -17.82
C GLU A 324 19.05 38.27 -16.30
N VAL A 325 18.39 39.36 -15.87
CA VAL A 325 18.24 39.69 -14.43
C VAL A 325 17.57 38.56 -13.67
N ILE A 326 16.43 38.03 -14.19
CA ILE A 326 15.73 36.90 -13.59
C ILE A 326 16.61 35.65 -13.60
N GLY A 327 17.34 35.40 -14.70
CA GLY A 327 18.27 34.27 -14.80
C GLY A 327 19.39 34.31 -13.75
N ILE A 328 19.99 35.51 -13.53
CA ILE A 328 20.99 35.74 -12.49
C ILE A 328 20.39 35.52 -11.11
N LEU A 329 19.25 36.15 -10.84
CA LEU A 329 18.58 36.08 -9.54
C LEU A 329 18.17 34.66 -9.18
N ASN A 330 17.61 33.92 -10.11
CA ASN A 330 17.18 32.55 -9.86
C ASN A 330 18.36 31.61 -9.55
N ARG A 331 19.51 31.70 -10.27
CA ARG A 331 20.71 30.92 -9.95
C ARG A 331 21.26 31.25 -8.57
N TYR A 332 21.30 32.53 -8.23
CA TYR A 332 21.73 33.01 -6.91
C TYR A 332 20.80 32.48 -5.81
N LEU A 333 19.50 32.69 -5.96
CA LEU A 333 18.49 32.27 -4.96
C LEU A 333 18.45 30.75 -4.79
N GLU A 334 18.56 29.98 -5.87
CA GLU A 334 18.56 28.50 -5.80
C GLU A 334 19.66 27.99 -4.86
N ARG A 335 20.90 28.48 -5.03
CA ARG A 335 22.03 28.10 -4.19
C ARG A 335 21.89 28.59 -2.76
N VAL A 336 21.46 29.83 -2.57
CA VAL A 336 21.33 30.41 -1.24
C VAL A 336 20.19 29.80 -0.45
N VAL A 337 19.05 29.55 -1.06
CA VAL A 337 17.92 28.88 -0.41
C VAL A 337 18.26 27.43 -0.03
N GLU A 338 19.04 26.74 -0.85
CA GLU A 338 19.54 25.41 -0.49
C GLU A 338 20.39 25.43 0.79
N ILE A 339 21.27 26.45 0.92
CA ILE A 339 22.10 26.65 2.12
C ILE A 339 21.20 27.00 3.32
N LEU A 340 20.30 27.97 3.19
CA LEU A 340 19.38 28.37 4.25
C LEU A 340 18.56 27.15 4.76
N THR A 341 18.06 26.34 3.86
CA THR A 341 17.31 25.11 4.20
C THR A 341 18.20 24.10 4.94
N ARG A 342 19.45 23.90 4.49
CA ARG A 342 20.41 22.99 5.14
C ARG A 342 20.68 23.40 6.59
N TYR A 343 20.80 24.72 6.83
CA TYR A 343 21.00 25.29 8.16
C TYR A 343 19.69 25.48 8.95
N ARG A 344 18.54 25.03 8.43
CA ARG A 344 17.21 25.14 9.04
C ARG A 344 16.79 26.57 9.34
N ALA A 345 17.12 27.48 8.44
CA ALA A 345 16.63 28.86 8.49
C ALA A 345 15.16 28.90 8.01
N THR A 346 14.35 29.71 8.62
CA THR A 346 13.05 30.09 8.11
C THR A 346 13.21 31.33 7.24
N VAL A 347 12.96 31.21 5.94
CA VAL A 347 12.96 32.36 5.04
C VAL A 347 11.68 33.14 5.26
N ASP A 348 11.79 34.42 5.65
CA ASP A 348 10.65 35.31 5.87
C ASP A 348 10.16 35.92 4.57
N GLU A 349 11.07 36.54 3.80
CA GLU A 349 10.73 37.12 2.50
C GLU A 349 11.98 37.37 1.64
N PHE A 350 11.71 37.49 0.34
CA PHE A 350 12.67 38.01 -0.64
C PHE A 350 12.29 39.44 -0.97
N GLN A 351 13.22 40.39 -0.77
CA GLN A 351 13.05 41.81 -1.10
C GLN A 351 13.91 42.16 -2.31
N GLY A 352 13.43 41.80 -3.51
CA GLY A 352 14.25 41.88 -4.72
C GLY A 352 15.39 40.87 -4.68
N ASP A 353 16.61 41.33 -4.56
CA ASP A 353 17.85 40.55 -4.38
C ASP A 353 18.20 40.30 -2.90
N GLY A 354 17.51 41.00 -1.99
CA GLY A 354 17.70 40.84 -0.55
C GLY A 354 16.90 39.67 0.03
N ILE A 355 17.44 39.04 1.06
CA ILE A 355 16.81 37.93 1.79
C ILE A 355 16.74 38.29 3.27
N LEU A 356 15.56 38.14 3.84
CA LEU A 356 15.34 38.07 5.28
C LEU A 356 15.06 36.64 5.69
N ALA A 357 15.91 36.10 6.54
CA ALA A 357 15.73 34.79 7.15
C ALA A 357 15.95 34.85 8.66
N PHE A 358 15.40 33.89 9.39
CA PHE A 358 15.60 33.81 10.83
C PHE A 358 15.75 32.39 11.32
N PHE A 359 16.38 32.25 12.50
CA PHE A 359 16.62 31.00 13.23
C PHE A 359 15.97 31.10 14.61
N GLY A 360 15.41 30.02 15.14
CA GLY A 360 14.76 30.01 16.44
C GLY A 360 13.22 29.99 16.38
N ALA A 361 12.63 29.97 15.19
CA ALA A 361 11.21 29.79 15.00
C ALA A 361 10.92 29.09 13.65
N PRO A 362 9.85 28.27 13.57
CA PRO A 362 8.90 27.91 14.60
C PRO A 362 9.50 27.08 15.73
N LEU A 363 10.62 26.38 15.49
CA LEU A 363 11.32 25.51 16.43
C LEU A 363 12.62 26.17 16.88
N ALA A 364 12.74 26.45 18.17
CA ALA A 364 13.96 26.99 18.76
C ALA A 364 14.98 25.87 19.06
N ALA A 365 16.26 26.18 18.86
CA ALA A 365 17.38 25.30 19.21
C ALA A 365 18.48 26.09 19.88
N ALA A 366 19.30 25.44 20.70
CA ALA A 366 20.38 26.13 21.43
C ALA A 366 21.50 26.66 20.52
N ASP A 367 21.59 26.13 19.29
CA ASP A 367 22.62 26.45 18.29
C ASP A 367 22.12 27.41 17.20
N ASP A 368 21.00 28.08 17.40
CA ASP A 368 20.40 28.97 16.40
C ASP A 368 21.33 30.06 15.92
N ALA A 369 22.05 30.70 16.82
CA ALA A 369 23.03 31.77 16.51
C ALA A 369 24.26 31.20 15.77
N GLU A 370 24.76 30.02 16.18
CA GLU A 370 25.89 29.36 15.51
C GLU A 370 25.53 28.98 14.08
N ARG A 371 24.33 28.39 13.89
CA ARG A 371 23.82 28.04 12.57
C ARG A 371 23.63 29.24 11.65
N ALA A 372 23.18 30.37 12.19
CA ALA A 372 23.02 31.59 11.44
C ALA A 372 24.38 32.14 10.94
N VAL A 373 25.39 32.13 11.80
CA VAL A 373 26.74 32.58 11.42
C VAL A 373 27.38 31.65 10.40
N ALA A 374 27.30 30.33 10.63
CA ALA A 374 27.83 29.35 9.68
C ALA A 374 27.10 29.40 8.33
N CYS A 375 25.77 29.56 8.34
CA CYS A 375 24.99 29.77 7.15
C CYS A 375 25.45 30.97 6.34
N ALA A 376 25.66 32.12 7.00
CA ALA A 376 26.13 33.32 6.34
C ALA A 376 27.52 33.15 5.70
N ILE A 377 28.43 32.45 6.37
CA ILE A 377 29.77 32.14 5.81
C ILE A 377 29.63 31.23 4.59
N GLU A 378 28.81 30.20 4.65
CA GLU A 378 28.59 29.28 3.53
C GLU A 378 27.89 29.98 2.34
N MET A 379 26.97 30.92 2.60
CA MET A 379 26.38 31.76 1.54
C MET A 379 27.45 32.56 0.81
N GLN A 380 28.39 33.20 1.54
CA GLN A 380 29.50 33.92 0.95
C GLN A 380 30.45 33.02 0.15
N ARG A 381 30.71 31.80 0.65
CA ARG A 381 31.54 30.82 -0.05
C ARG A 381 30.89 30.33 -1.33
N ALA A 382 29.57 30.08 -1.30
CA ALA A 382 28.83 29.66 -2.48
C ALA A 382 28.84 30.71 -3.59
N LEU A 383 28.94 31.99 -3.22
CA LEU A 383 28.98 33.07 -4.19
C LEU A 383 30.24 33.00 -5.09
N VAL A 384 31.35 32.41 -4.62
CA VAL A 384 32.54 32.17 -5.43
C VAL A 384 32.21 31.30 -6.64
N GLY A 385 31.58 30.14 -6.40
CA GLY A 385 31.17 29.23 -7.49
C GLY A 385 30.09 29.84 -8.39
N ILE A 386 29.13 30.58 -7.83
CA ILE A 386 28.13 31.32 -8.61
C ILE A 386 28.82 32.32 -9.54
N ASN A 387 29.83 33.03 -9.07
CA ASN A 387 30.56 34.00 -9.87
C ASN A 387 31.42 33.35 -10.96
N GLU A 388 32.00 32.19 -10.72
CA GLU A 388 32.67 31.39 -11.77
C GLU A 388 31.71 31.00 -12.89
N GLU A 389 30.51 30.52 -12.54
CA GLU A 389 29.45 30.22 -13.51
C GLU A 389 28.99 31.48 -14.28
N GLN A 390 28.83 32.60 -13.59
CA GLN A 390 28.46 33.90 -14.17
C GLN A 390 29.51 34.35 -15.20
N GLN A 391 30.80 34.33 -14.83
CA GLN A 391 31.90 34.72 -15.72
C GLN A 391 31.97 33.82 -16.96
N ALA A 392 31.76 32.52 -16.81
CA ALA A 392 31.70 31.58 -17.95
C ALA A 392 30.58 31.91 -18.94
N LEU A 393 29.51 32.55 -18.46
CA LEU A 393 28.37 33.01 -19.27
C LEU A 393 28.54 34.44 -19.79
N GLY A 394 29.68 35.12 -19.47
CA GLY A 394 29.89 36.54 -19.80
C GLY A 394 29.02 37.50 -19.00
N LEU A 395 28.49 37.05 -17.84
CA LEU A 395 27.63 37.83 -16.96
C LEU A 395 28.47 38.48 -15.84
N PRO A 396 27.97 39.56 -15.25
CA PRO A 396 28.67 40.26 -14.16
C PRO A 396 28.82 39.43 -12.89
N VAL A 397 29.88 39.64 -12.14
CA VAL A 397 30.06 39.05 -10.82
C VAL A 397 29.16 39.71 -9.78
N LEU A 398 28.77 38.94 -8.78
CA LEU A 398 27.93 39.39 -7.69
C LEU A 398 28.76 39.52 -6.42
N GLU A 399 28.45 40.54 -5.64
CA GLU A 399 28.99 40.73 -4.29
C GLU A 399 27.81 40.79 -3.31
N MET A 400 27.97 40.18 -2.14
CA MET A 400 26.92 40.11 -1.13
C MET A 400 27.39 40.61 0.21
N GLY A 401 26.57 41.42 0.89
CA GLY A 401 26.73 41.79 2.28
C GLY A 401 25.74 41.02 3.16
N ILE A 402 26.16 40.62 4.38
CA ILE A 402 25.29 39.94 5.32
C ILE A 402 25.37 40.57 6.71
N GLY A 403 24.22 40.91 7.28
CA GLY A 403 24.07 41.38 8.66
C GLY A 403 23.28 40.36 9.50
N ILE A 404 23.81 40.04 10.69
CA ILE A 404 23.18 39.13 11.63
C ILE A 404 22.92 39.84 12.95
N ASN A 405 21.67 39.72 13.45
CA ASN A 405 21.32 40.31 14.74
C ASN A 405 20.39 39.36 15.52
N THR A 406 20.62 39.20 16.81
CA THR A 406 19.74 38.43 17.70
C THR A 406 18.98 39.39 18.61
N GLY A 407 17.68 39.13 18.77
CA GLY A 407 16.85 39.92 19.67
C GLY A 407 15.42 39.50 19.74
N GLU A 408 14.67 40.14 20.63
CA GLU A 408 13.24 39.87 20.81
C GLU A 408 12.39 40.40 19.65
N VAL A 409 11.51 39.55 19.17
CA VAL A 409 10.50 39.86 18.15
C VAL A 409 9.19 39.12 18.46
N ILE A 410 8.13 39.53 17.79
CA ILE A 410 6.89 38.72 17.71
C ILE A 410 6.99 37.89 16.45
N VAL A 411 6.90 36.55 16.61
CA VAL A 411 6.89 35.61 15.49
C VAL A 411 5.55 34.88 15.46
N GLY A 412 4.93 34.80 14.30
CA GLY A 412 3.65 34.10 14.13
C GLY A 412 2.92 34.49 12.85
N ASN A 413 1.62 34.28 12.84
CA ASN A 413 0.77 34.60 11.70
C ASN A 413 0.36 36.08 11.72
N ILE A 414 0.95 36.84 10.85
CA ILE A 414 0.78 38.30 10.78
C ILE A 414 -0.02 38.63 9.53
N GLY A 415 -1.07 39.47 9.68
CA GLY A 415 -1.89 39.91 8.57
C GLY A 415 -3.37 39.96 8.88
N SER A 416 -4.18 39.47 7.97
CA SER A 416 -5.64 39.40 8.09
C SER A 416 -6.12 37.99 7.79
N GLU A 417 -7.38 37.66 8.13
CA GLU A 417 -8.00 36.37 7.79
C GLU A 417 -7.95 36.03 6.28
N LYS A 418 -7.90 37.05 5.42
CA LYS A 418 -7.84 36.88 3.96
C LYS A 418 -6.43 36.76 3.40
N ARG A 419 -5.43 37.28 4.12
CA ARG A 419 -4.01 37.26 3.70
C ARG A 419 -3.12 37.28 4.92
N THR A 420 -2.51 36.16 5.20
CA THR A 420 -1.65 35.93 6.36
C THR A 420 -0.27 35.52 5.89
N LYS A 421 0.76 35.96 6.60
CA LYS A 421 2.15 35.55 6.43
C LYS A 421 2.65 35.06 7.77
N TYR A 422 3.33 33.90 7.80
CA TYR A 422 4.14 33.53 8.95
C TYR A 422 5.43 34.30 8.88
N GLY A 423 5.75 35.09 9.89
CA GLY A 423 6.91 35.97 9.86
C GLY A 423 7.22 36.58 11.22
N ALA A 424 8.15 37.47 11.24
CA ALA A 424 8.62 38.16 12.44
C ALA A 424 8.41 39.69 12.35
N VAL A 425 8.10 40.32 13.48
CA VAL A 425 7.99 41.79 13.59
C VAL A 425 8.67 42.24 14.89
N GLY A 426 9.55 43.22 14.78
CA GLY A 426 10.22 43.80 15.96
C GLY A 426 11.39 44.74 15.62
N ALA A 427 11.86 45.47 16.61
CA ALA A 427 12.99 46.39 16.45
C ALA A 427 14.28 45.68 16.07
N ALA A 428 14.46 44.42 16.48
CA ALA A 428 15.65 43.62 16.18
C ALA A 428 15.81 43.36 14.67
N ILE A 429 14.71 43.29 13.89
CA ILE A 429 14.75 43.18 12.42
C ILE A 429 15.30 44.44 11.79
N ASN A 430 14.80 45.60 12.21
CA ASN A 430 15.29 46.87 11.71
C ASN A 430 16.79 47.05 12.01
N LEU A 431 17.26 46.55 13.16
CA LEU A 431 18.68 46.58 13.51
C LEU A 431 19.50 45.65 12.59
N ALA A 432 18.98 44.45 12.28
CA ALA A 432 19.63 43.53 11.33
C ALA A 432 19.80 44.17 9.95
N TYR A 433 18.77 44.83 9.40
CA TYR A 433 18.86 45.56 8.14
C TYR A 433 19.88 46.72 8.21
N ARG A 434 19.94 47.43 9.33
CA ARG A 434 20.93 48.51 9.51
C ARG A 434 22.36 47.97 9.58
N ILE A 435 22.58 46.84 10.25
CA ILE A 435 23.90 46.18 10.29
C ILE A 435 24.28 45.72 8.88
N GLU A 436 23.34 45.08 8.16
CA GLU A 436 23.53 44.62 6.78
C GLU A 436 23.94 45.81 5.88
N SER A 437 23.22 46.95 5.95
CA SER A 437 23.52 48.14 5.14
C SER A 437 24.90 48.72 5.37
N GLN A 438 25.57 48.38 6.46
CA GLN A 438 26.97 48.79 6.74
C GLN A 438 28.00 47.81 6.17
N THR A 439 27.59 46.65 5.63
CA THR A 439 28.53 45.71 5.05
C THR A 439 29.04 46.14 3.69
N ILE A 440 30.19 45.65 3.32
CA ILE A 440 30.73 45.66 1.96
C ILE A 440 30.64 44.27 1.35
N GLY A 441 30.96 44.12 0.06
CA GLY A 441 30.99 42.81 -0.61
C GLY A 441 31.86 41.81 0.14
N GLY A 442 31.36 40.58 0.29
CA GLY A 442 32.02 39.50 1.00
C GLY A 442 32.07 39.63 2.53
N GLN A 443 31.34 40.57 3.16
CA GLN A 443 31.36 40.81 4.60
C GLN A 443 30.17 40.17 5.33
N VAL A 444 30.43 39.68 6.54
CA VAL A 444 29.42 39.22 7.49
C VAL A 444 29.62 40.01 8.79
N LEU A 445 28.63 40.83 9.17
CA LEU A 445 28.64 41.60 10.40
C LEU A 445 27.65 41.06 11.42
N LEU A 446 28.11 40.94 12.68
CA LEU A 446 27.26 40.50 13.80
C LEU A 446 26.93 41.69 14.71
N GLY A 447 25.67 41.78 15.15
CA GLY A 447 25.29 42.61 16.28
C GLY A 447 25.81 42.06 17.61
N ALA A 448 25.90 42.94 18.60
CA ALA A 448 26.48 42.61 19.92
C ALA A 448 25.86 41.38 20.56
N ARG A 449 24.51 41.26 20.54
CA ARG A 449 23.81 40.11 21.14
C ARG A 449 24.13 38.80 20.43
N THR A 450 24.21 38.80 19.09
CA THR A 450 24.64 37.62 18.33
C THR A 450 26.07 37.22 18.71
N TYR A 451 26.97 38.19 18.76
CA TYR A 451 28.35 37.92 19.14
C TYR A 451 28.47 37.31 20.55
N GLU A 452 27.73 37.82 21.53
CA GLU A 452 27.69 37.24 22.89
C GLU A 452 27.36 35.74 22.87
N LEU A 453 26.44 35.33 22.02
CA LEU A 453 25.98 33.93 21.92
C LEU A 453 27.01 33.01 21.25
N VAL A 454 27.85 33.55 20.35
CA VAL A 454 28.79 32.75 19.55
C VAL A 454 30.28 33.08 19.84
N ARG A 455 30.59 33.93 20.80
CA ARG A 455 31.95 34.43 21.06
C ARG A 455 33.00 33.34 21.29
N ASP A 456 32.59 32.19 21.84
CA ASP A 456 33.52 31.11 22.16
C ASP A 456 33.89 30.26 20.92
N VAL A 457 33.13 30.41 19.83
CA VAL A 457 33.30 29.64 18.59
C VAL A 457 33.53 30.50 17.35
N VAL A 458 33.28 31.81 17.39
CA VAL A 458 33.49 32.71 16.24
C VAL A 458 34.89 33.35 16.31
N ASP A 459 35.54 33.41 15.14
CA ASP A 459 36.77 34.21 14.95
C ASP A 459 36.40 35.51 14.21
N VAL A 460 36.68 36.64 14.84
CA VAL A 460 36.39 37.96 14.27
C VAL A 460 37.66 38.58 13.67
N ARG A 461 37.50 39.21 12.50
CA ARG A 461 38.57 39.97 11.82
C ARG A 461 38.78 41.36 12.43
N GLY A 462 37.72 41.92 13.02
CA GLY A 462 37.74 43.24 13.63
C GLY A 462 36.42 43.65 14.25
N THR A 463 36.43 44.72 14.97
CA THR A 463 35.28 45.37 15.60
C THR A 463 35.09 46.76 15.01
N LEU A 464 33.84 47.16 14.84
CA LEU A 464 33.50 48.47 14.31
C LEU A 464 32.49 49.13 15.24
N GLU A 465 32.77 50.35 15.70
CA GLU A 465 31.77 51.20 16.35
C GLU A 465 31.09 52.07 15.31
N MET A 466 29.77 52.09 15.34
CA MET A 466 29.02 52.87 14.36
C MET A 466 27.75 53.48 14.95
N THR A 467 27.48 54.69 14.53
CA THR A 467 26.20 55.35 14.85
C THR A 467 25.22 55.06 13.75
N LEU A 468 24.16 54.30 14.06
CA LEU A 468 23.14 53.98 13.09
C LEU A 468 21.99 54.97 13.17
N LYS A 469 21.42 55.35 12.03
CA LYS A 469 20.32 56.29 11.95
C LYS A 469 19.14 55.83 12.84
N GLY A 470 18.76 56.66 13.83
CA GLY A 470 17.67 56.37 14.77
C GLY A 470 18.04 55.34 15.86
N VAL A 471 19.32 55.21 16.16
CA VAL A 471 19.86 54.57 17.36
C VAL A 471 20.66 55.67 18.09
N GLU A 472 20.25 55.96 19.33
CA GLU A 472 20.82 57.11 20.08
C GLU A 472 22.25 56.87 20.55
N THR A 473 22.61 55.61 20.77
CA THR A 473 23.94 55.21 21.23
C THR A 473 24.70 54.47 20.12
N PRO A 474 26.03 54.72 19.98
CA PRO A 474 26.85 53.92 19.08
C PRO A 474 26.73 52.44 19.41
N ILE A 475 26.68 51.61 18.39
CA ILE A 475 26.67 50.16 18.55
C ILE A 475 27.99 49.56 18.08
N THR A 476 28.41 48.51 18.74
CA THR A 476 29.55 47.70 18.32
C THR A 476 29.06 46.55 17.46
N VAL A 477 29.64 46.37 16.29
CA VAL A 477 29.42 45.23 15.41
C VAL A 477 30.74 44.50 15.16
N TYR A 478 30.66 43.22 14.87
CA TYR A 478 31.83 42.35 14.76
C TYR A 478 31.92 41.78 13.35
N ASP A 479 33.07 41.94 12.71
CA ASP A 479 33.34 41.39 11.36
C ASP A 479 33.82 39.94 11.48
N VAL A 480 33.08 39.03 10.95
CA VAL A 480 33.33 37.59 11.04
C VAL A 480 34.44 37.16 10.08
N GLY A 481 35.36 36.34 10.58
CA GLY A 481 36.36 35.62 9.77
C GLY A 481 36.03 34.16 9.57
N ALA A 482 35.68 33.49 10.67
CA ALA A 482 35.37 32.06 10.68
C ALA A 482 34.49 31.70 11.87
N ILE A 483 33.93 30.51 11.83
CA ILE A 483 33.31 29.84 12.97
C ILE A 483 33.93 28.47 13.14
N ARG A 484 34.14 28.06 14.41
CA ARG A 484 34.70 26.77 14.84
C ARG A 484 33.58 25.85 15.36
N GLY A 485 33.96 24.69 15.86
CA GLY A 485 33.01 23.75 16.49
C GLY A 485 32.24 22.86 15.50
N GLY A 486 30.98 22.62 15.80
CA GLY A 486 30.15 21.72 15.01
C GLY A 486 29.84 22.21 13.59
N TYR A 487 29.97 23.51 13.36
CA TYR A 487 29.71 24.19 12.09
C TYR A 487 30.97 24.86 11.51
N ALA A 488 32.14 24.27 11.73
CA ALA A 488 33.42 24.87 11.36
C ALA A 488 33.47 25.24 9.87
N THR A 489 33.58 26.54 9.59
CA THR A 489 33.73 27.10 8.24
C THR A 489 34.38 28.49 8.33
N ALA A 490 35.03 28.94 7.26
CA ALA A 490 35.72 30.23 7.20
C ALA A 490 35.38 30.99 5.92
N LEU A 491 35.31 32.30 6.03
CA LEU A 491 35.19 33.17 4.86
C LEU A 491 36.46 33.09 4.00
N PRO A 492 36.32 33.13 2.67
CA PRO A 492 37.47 33.26 1.78
C PRO A 492 38.34 34.44 2.20
N ASP A 493 39.66 34.28 2.06
CA ASP A 493 40.55 35.39 2.30
C ASP A 493 40.23 36.51 1.31
N ARG A 494 39.97 37.71 1.86
CA ARG A 494 39.90 38.88 1.02
C ARG A 494 41.32 39.17 0.56
N ALA A 495 41.67 38.79 -0.65
CA ALA A 495 42.89 39.28 -1.24
C ALA A 495 42.76 40.82 -1.36
N GLU A 496 43.39 41.55 -0.46
CA GLU A 496 43.61 42.98 -0.71
C GLU A 496 44.48 43.08 -1.97
N ALA A 497 43.79 43.23 -3.11
CA ALA A 497 44.51 43.50 -4.33
C ALA A 497 45.33 44.78 -4.12
N ALA A 498 46.64 44.68 -4.31
CA ALA A 498 47.51 45.81 -4.19
C ALA A 498 46.95 46.99 -5.02
N ARG A 499 46.77 48.11 -4.40
CA ARG A 499 46.29 49.29 -5.13
C ARG A 499 47.41 49.81 -6.01
N VAL A 500 47.12 50.02 -7.26
CA VAL A 500 48.03 50.59 -8.26
C VAL A 500 48.03 52.09 -8.12
N PRO A 501 49.18 52.74 -7.80
CA PRO A 501 49.23 54.17 -7.66
C PRO A 501 49.01 54.88 -9.00
N LEU A 502 48.31 56.02 -8.95
CA LEU A 502 48.02 56.85 -10.11
C LEU A 502 48.91 58.09 -10.07
N GLU A 503 49.79 58.24 -11.05
CA GLU A 503 50.66 59.37 -11.20
C GLU A 503 50.47 60.05 -12.54
N PRO A 504 50.01 61.31 -12.54
CA PRO A 504 49.57 62.12 -11.40
C PRO A 504 48.19 61.66 -10.84
N PRO A 505 47.85 61.97 -9.55
CA PRO A 505 46.53 61.73 -8.98
C PRO A 505 45.43 62.39 -9.80
N ILE A 506 44.35 61.64 -10.04
CA ILE A 506 43.23 62.06 -10.91
C ILE A 506 42.25 62.94 -10.10
N PRO A 507 41.86 64.15 -10.60
CA PRO A 507 40.83 64.94 -9.96
C PRO A 507 39.49 64.19 -9.84
N ALA A 508 38.84 64.32 -8.66
CA ALA A 508 37.60 63.70 -8.38
C ALA A 508 36.68 64.58 -7.51
N THR A 509 35.44 64.30 -7.45
CA THR A 509 34.48 64.96 -6.55
C THR A 509 33.72 63.92 -5.76
N CYS A 510 33.62 64.08 -4.45
CA CYS A 510 32.87 63.19 -3.56
C CYS A 510 31.57 63.85 -3.08
N TYR A 511 30.48 63.18 -3.20
CA TYR A 511 29.15 63.57 -2.68
C TYR A 511 28.75 62.65 -1.56
N ARG A 512 28.51 63.14 -0.34
CA ARG A 512 28.01 62.32 0.75
C ARG A 512 26.60 61.82 0.45
N VAL A 513 26.33 60.55 0.72
CA VAL A 513 25.01 59.94 0.55
C VAL A 513 24.27 59.97 1.89
N GLU A 514 23.22 60.77 1.99
CA GLU A 514 22.39 60.88 3.19
C GLU A 514 21.06 60.19 2.99
N GLY A 515 20.99 58.88 3.34
CA GLY A 515 19.84 58.04 3.06
C GLY A 515 19.66 57.81 1.55
N LYS A 516 18.57 58.36 0.96
CA LYS A 516 18.31 58.28 -0.49
C LYS A 516 18.67 59.57 -1.25
N ARG A 517 19.34 60.50 -0.62
CA ARG A 517 19.69 61.81 -1.23
C ARG A 517 21.20 62.01 -1.25
N LEU A 518 21.66 62.63 -2.30
CA LEU A 518 23.03 63.16 -2.37
C LEU A 518 23.10 64.51 -1.72
N ALA A 519 24.19 64.77 -0.99
CA ALA A 519 24.48 66.12 -0.52
C ALA A 519 24.61 67.07 -1.70
N SER A 520 24.09 68.27 -1.56
CA SER A 520 24.12 69.28 -2.63
C SER A 520 25.52 69.84 -2.92
N ALA A 521 26.41 69.80 -1.95
CA ALA A 521 27.79 70.25 -2.09
C ALA A 521 28.75 69.08 -2.31
N GLY A 522 29.46 69.06 -3.42
CA GLY A 522 30.55 68.12 -3.67
C GLY A 522 31.85 68.55 -2.95
N LEU A 523 32.49 67.57 -2.30
CA LEU A 523 33.80 67.74 -1.67
C LEU A 523 34.89 67.53 -2.73
N PRO A 524 35.80 68.43 -2.92
CA PRO A 524 36.95 68.21 -3.81
C PRO A 524 37.78 67.01 -3.34
N ALA A 525 38.14 66.15 -4.27
CA ALA A 525 38.86 64.92 -4.00
C ALA A 525 39.93 64.65 -5.09
N ARG A 526 40.85 63.75 -4.80
CA ARG A 526 41.81 63.20 -5.77
C ARG A 526 41.98 61.73 -5.59
N LEU A 527 41.80 60.99 -6.66
CA LEU A 527 42.00 59.54 -6.71
C LEU A 527 43.50 59.26 -6.82
N ARG A 528 44.10 58.60 -5.83
CA ARG A 528 45.55 58.38 -5.69
C ARG A 528 45.98 56.97 -6.10
N ALA A 529 45.20 55.97 -5.74
CA ALA A 529 45.48 54.60 -6.08
C ALA A 529 44.17 53.80 -6.24
N VAL A 530 44.21 52.79 -7.06
CA VAL A 530 43.04 51.96 -7.33
C VAL A 530 43.38 50.46 -7.36
N SER A 531 42.45 49.64 -6.94
CA SER A 531 42.41 48.23 -7.22
C SER A 531 41.07 47.87 -7.87
N ALA A 532 40.79 46.60 -8.13
CA ALA A 532 39.50 46.18 -8.67
C ALA A 532 38.32 46.48 -7.74
N THR A 533 38.56 46.52 -6.40
CA THR A 533 37.50 46.62 -5.39
C THR A 533 37.65 47.82 -4.45
N THR A 534 38.80 48.45 -4.42
CA THR A 534 39.10 49.54 -3.49
C THR A 534 39.85 50.70 -4.16
N ALA A 535 39.75 51.87 -3.56
CA ALA A 535 40.55 53.05 -3.98
C ALA A 535 41.05 53.79 -2.78
N GLU A 536 42.21 54.57 -2.99
CA GLU A 536 42.71 55.55 -2.07
C GLU A 536 42.42 56.94 -2.62
N VAL A 537 41.72 57.74 -1.83
CA VAL A 537 41.17 59.01 -2.24
C VAL A 537 41.58 60.06 -1.21
N SER A 538 42.20 61.15 -1.65
CA SER A 538 42.45 62.31 -0.83
C SER A 538 41.27 63.24 -0.91
N ILE A 539 40.65 63.60 0.23
CA ILE A 539 39.41 64.38 0.28
C ILE A 539 39.59 65.61 1.16
N SER A 540 39.11 66.74 0.62
CA SER A 540 39.09 68.02 1.41
C SER A 540 37.76 68.08 2.20
N GLY A 541 37.65 67.32 3.28
CA GLY A 541 36.46 67.25 4.13
C GLY A 541 36.55 66.12 5.13
N ASP A 542 35.63 66.10 6.09
CA ASP A 542 35.60 65.10 7.12
C ASP A 542 34.57 63.98 6.71
N LEU A 543 35.09 62.80 6.50
CA LEU A 543 34.28 61.60 6.25
C LEU A 543 34.55 60.56 7.34
N GLY A 544 33.49 60.05 7.90
CA GLY A 544 33.55 58.95 8.88
C GLY A 544 33.73 57.59 8.23
N VAL A 545 34.32 56.66 8.97
CA VAL A 545 34.38 55.26 8.57
C VAL A 545 32.93 54.73 8.36
N ARG A 546 32.69 54.02 7.25
CA ARG A 546 31.41 53.53 6.78
C ARG A 546 30.47 54.57 6.17
N ASP A 547 30.89 55.83 6.01
CA ASP A 547 30.13 56.77 5.20
C ASP A 547 29.99 56.25 3.76
N SER A 548 28.79 56.37 3.22
CA SER A 548 28.54 56.09 1.81
C SER A 548 28.73 57.38 1.01
N VAL A 549 29.49 57.28 -0.06
CA VAL A 549 29.88 58.45 -0.88
C VAL A 549 29.72 58.10 -2.35
N ARG A 550 29.20 59.03 -3.13
CA ARG A 550 29.29 58.96 -4.60
C ARG A 550 30.61 59.66 -5.01
N LEU A 551 31.50 58.90 -5.60
CA LEU A 551 32.77 59.38 -6.16
C LEU A 551 32.58 59.60 -7.67
N VAL A 552 32.91 60.81 -8.15
CA VAL A 552 32.85 61.12 -9.59
C VAL A 552 34.27 61.41 -10.04
N VAL A 553 34.76 60.70 -11.05
CA VAL A 553 36.08 60.76 -11.64
C VAL A 553 35.97 60.96 -13.15
N ASP A 554 36.38 62.11 -13.70
CA ASP A 554 36.27 62.45 -15.13
C ASP A 554 34.89 62.18 -15.75
N GLY A 555 33.80 62.46 -14.99
CA GLY A 555 32.42 62.21 -15.44
C GLY A 555 31.94 60.76 -15.24
N MET A 556 32.81 59.84 -14.87
CA MET A 556 32.50 58.46 -14.46
C MET A 556 32.21 58.45 -12.97
N ASP A 557 31.26 57.65 -12.52
CA ASP A 557 30.87 57.62 -11.13
C ASP A 557 30.86 56.20 -10.52
N ALA A 558 31.12 56.18 -9.23
CA ALA A 558 30.95 55.00 -8.39
C ALA A 558 30.32 55.37 -7.06
N TYR A 559 29.59 54.45 -6.50
CA TYR A 559 29.24 54.47 -5.08
C TYR A 559 30.31 53.72 -4.31
N VAL A 560 30.79 54.34 -3.24
CA VAL A 560 31.86 53.80 -2.42
C VAL A 560 31.53 53.92 -0.94
N LYS A 561 32.12 53.07 -0.15
CA LYS A 561 32.03 53.10 1.31
C LYS A 561 33.40 53.33 1.92
N VAL A 562 33.51 54.25 2.86
CA VAL A 562 34.76 54.56 3.54
C VAL A 562 35.14 53.38 4.44
N LEU A 563 36.34 52.82 4.24
CA LEU A 563 36.89 51.73 5.04
C LEU A 563 37.78 52.23 6.17
N GLU A 564 38.59 53.19 5.86
CA GLU A 564 39.64 53.74 6.75
C GLU A 564 39.82 55.23 6.48
N THR A 565 39.99 55.98 7.53
CA THR A 565 40.39 57.39 7.44
C THR A 565 41.84 57.53 7.96
N ARG A 566 42.70 58.27 7.21
CA ARG A 566 44.10 58.49 7.54
C ARG A 566 44.37 59.95 7.85
N GLU A 567 45.47 60.22 8.54
CA GLU A 567 45.86 61.55 8.80
C GLU A 567 46.14 62.29 7.48
N GLY A 568 45.69 63.56 7.39
CA GLY A 568 45.87 64.37 6.18
C GLY A 568 44.68 64.35 5.19
N GLY A 569 43.55 63.70 5.53
CA GLY A 569 42.33 63.68 4.68
C GLY A 569 42.34 62.57 3.63
N ASP A 570 43.26 61.63 3.72
CA ASP A 570 43.30 60.45 2.87
C ASP A 570 42.34 59.41 3.43
N VAL A 571 41.52 58.81 2.55
CA VAL A 571 40.60 57.78 2.89
C VAL A 571 40.76 56.56 1.97
N VAL A 572 40.59 55.37 2.53
CA VAL A 572 40.46 54.14 1.75
C VAL A 572 39.00 53.86 1.61
N VAL A 573 38.54 53.61 0.37
CA VAL A 573 37.16 53.35 0.06
C VAL A 573 37.01 52.01 -0.65
N ALA A 574 35.91 51.30 -0.39
CA ALA A 574 35.51 50.15 -1.18
C ALA A 574 34.43 50.55 -2.19
N PHE A 575 34.56 50.08 -3.41
CA PHE A 575 33.49 50.21 -4.41
C PHE A 575 32.30 49.34 -4.00
N THR A 576 31.10 49.92 -4.04
CA THR A 576 29.84 49.20 -3.78
C THR A 576 28.95 49.15 -5.03
N ASP A 577 29.17 50.09 -5.96
CA ASP A 577 28.57 50.10 -7.30
C ASP A 577 29.48 50.97 -8.21
N VAL A 578 29.70 50.53 -9.43
CA VAL A 578 30.63 51.17 -10.37
C VAL A 578 29.93 51.37 -11.72
N SER A 579 30.04 52.59 -12.28
CA SER A 579 29.53 52.82 -13.65
C SER A 579 30.33 52.01 -14.68
N PRO A 580 29.71 51.58 -15.80
CA PRO A 580 30.38 50.79 -16.84
C PRO A 580 31.64 51.45 -17.41
N ASP A 581 31.61 52.76 -17.48
CA ASP A 581 32.75 53.52 -17.99
C ASP A 581 33.91 53.47 -17.00
N LEU A 582 33.65 53.62 -15.72
CA LEU A 582 34.66 53.50 -14.68
C LEU A 582 35.17 52.07 -14.54
N GLU A 583 34.31 51.07 -14.68
CA GLU A 583 34.67 49.64 -14.68
C GLU A 583 35.66 49.32 -15.82
N ARG A 584 35.34 49.74 -17.04
CA ARG A 584 36.25 49.58 -18.19
C ARG A 584 37.58 50.32 -17.99
N TRP A 585 37.51 51.52 -17.42
CA TRP A 585 38.70 52.30 -17.12
C TRP A 585 39.57 51.61 -16.05
N LEU A 586 38.96 51.06 -14.97
CA LEU A 586 39.65 50.27 -13.95
C LEU A 586 40.35 49.06 -14.55
N GLN A 587 39.62 48.27 -15.36
CA GLN A 587 40.15 47.08 -16.04
C GLN A 587 41.35 47.43 -16.92
N SER A 588 41.24 48.48 -17.72
CA SER A 588 42.33 48.93 -18.59
C SER A 588 43.54 49.43 -17.81
N THR A 589 43.31 50.18 -16.70
CA THR A 589 44.35 50.72 -15.86
C THR A 589 45.10 49.63 -15.09
N LEU A 590 44.39 48.62 -14.62
CA LEU A 590 44.98 47.49 -13.89
C LEU A 590 45.68 46.47 -14.80
N ALA A 591 45.25 46.35 -16.07
CA ALA A 591 45.90 45.47 -17.03
C ALA A 591 47.20 46.05 -17.63
N THR A 592 47.39 47.36 -17.55
CA THR A 592 48.53 48.07 -18.18
C THR A 592 49.71 48.28 -17.20
N ARG A 593 49.56 47.96 -15.95
CA ARG A 593 50.53 48.09 -14.87
C ARG A 593 50.64 46.81 -14.04
#